data_83ac93249c4f703ad4a7071d88b35cd8
#
_entry.id   83ac93249c4f703ad4a7071d88b35cd8
#
_cell.length_a   1.000
_cell.length_b   1.000
_cell.length_c   1.000
_cell.angle_alpha   90.00
_cell.angle_beta   90.00
_cell.angle_gamma   90.00
#
_symmetry.space_group_name_H-M   'P 1'
#
loop_
_entity.id
_entity.type
_entity.pdbx_description
1 polymer ?
#
loop_
_entity_poly.entity_id
_entity_poly.type
_entity_poly.pdbx_seq_one_letter_code
_entity_poly.pdbx_strand_id
1 'polypeptide(L)'
;MHIAGCVWQEKGSGTEVVAAADMGAGGGGGAVGKWRVAVAALLAAAGGALNCVVSFVVFSFLDVLDMVLCVVYKLVDYAVEAEWKACYCSAAAREGSTAGAIFVPPAAAPGPKVVRLSPSSAKMQLEDVSDTLYVRPSVLSDATKKSGPAAPTLTVSPAIVELIRGKIDRAPRPPRHSPCWSDCDCKVCHSWSAASRSSHLYVHVQAPITPSGVETEDVVFIHGFISSSVFWTETVFPAFSEAARGRYRMFAVDLLGFGRSPKPADSLYTLREHVEMIERSVLQRYRLRKFHVVAHSLGSVLALALAVKYPAAVKSLTLLAPPYFPVPEEEAGAATQYVMRRVAPRRVWPPIAFGASMACWYEHVSRTICLTICRHHRTWDRLFRLFTRNRMRTYLIEAFMCHTHNAAWHTLHNIICGSASKMGSYLDVVEGKLACEVAVFHGRDDELLPVECALAVGARVPRARVTVYDRKDHITIIVGQEKLFASELEAIWRRSSATATATATAIH
;
A
#
# COMPACT_ATOMS: atom_id res chain seq x y z
N MET A 1 -28.13 -5.35 10.02
CA MET A 1 -28.84 -4.17 9.51
C MET A 1 -27.82 -3.22 8.90
N HIS A 2 -27.39 -3.49 7.66
CA HIS A 2 -26.36 -2.72 6.95
C HIS A 2 -26.81 -2.20 5.60
N ILE A 3 -28.10 -1.84 5.48
CA ILE A 3 -28.64 -1.14 4.29
C ILE A 3 -28.19 0.33 4.26
N ALA A 4 -27.74 0.88 5.40
CA ALA A 4 -27.33 2.28 5.50
C ALA A 4 -25.98 2.59 4.80
N GLY A 5 -25.11 1.61 4.56
CA GLY A 5 -23.78 1.84 3.95
C GLY A 5 -23.82 2.16 2.45
N CYS A 6 -24.84 1.73 1.73
CA CYS A 6 -24.93 2.02 0.28
C CYS A 6 -25.55 3.40 -0.04
N VAL A 7 -26.34 3.97 0.88
CA VAL A 7 -27.08 5.23 0.64
C VAL A 7 -26.22 6.48 0.92
N TRP A 8 -25.19 6.36 1.78
CA TRP A 8 -24.39 7.52 2.21
C TRP A 8 -23.20 7.88 1.30
N GLN A 9 -22.86 7.06 0.31
CA GLN A 9 -21.72 7.37 -0.59
C GLN A 9 -22.13 8.11 -1.88
N GLU A 10 -23.41 8.24 -2.19
CA GLU A 10 -23.85 9.01 -3.37
C GLU A 10 -23.87 10.54 -3.17
N LYS A 11 -23.73 11.06 -1.95
CA LYS A 11 -23.68 12.52 -1.72
C LYS A 11 -22.30 13.15 -1.85
N GLY A 12 -21.25 12.38 -2.16
CA GLY A 12 -19.88 12.87 -2.29
C GLY A 12 -19.28 12.83 -3.69
N SER A 13 -19.98 12.32 -4.69
CA SER A 13 -19.55 12.37 -6.10
C SER A 13 -20.62 13.05 -6.97
N GLY A 14 -20.94 14.29 -6.61
CA GLY A 14 -21.50 15.23 -7.55
C GLY A 14 -20.43 15.57 -8.57
N THR A 15 -20.21 14.68 -9.53
CA THR A 15 -19.60 15.07 -10.79
C THR A 15 -20.62 15.96 -11.48
N GLU A 16 -20.48 17.27 -11.29
CA GLU A 16 -20.91 18.20 -12.32
C GLU A 16 -20.13 17.82 -13.58
N VAL A 17 -20.80 17.06 -14.44
CA VAL A 17 -20.41 16.97 -15.84
C VAL A 17 -20.68 18.37 -16.41
N VAL A 18 -19.68 19.25 -16.30
CA VAL A 18 -19.61 20.44 -17.14
C VAL A 18 -19.38 19.92 -18.55
N ALA A 19 -20.49 19.72 -19.26
CA ALA A 19 -20.42 19.54 -20.68
C ALA A 19 -19.80 20.80 -21.28
N ALA A 20 -18.58 20.67 -21.81
CA ALA A 20 -18.01 21.68 -22.68
C ALA A 20 -19.00 21.90 -23.81
N ALA A 21 -19.69 23.02 -23.78
CA ALA A 21 -20.55 23.46 -24.83
C ALA A 21 -19.69 23.85 -26.02
N ASP A 22 -19.60 22.98 -26.98
CA ASP A 22 -19.15 23.29 -28.32
C ASP A 22 -20.22 24.21 -28.97
N MET A 23 -19.90 25.48 -29.10
CA MET A 23 -20.72 26.46 -29.80
C MET A 23 -20.50 26.31 -31.29
N GLY A 24 -21.36 25.51 -31.95
CA GLY A 24 -21.38 25.35 -33.40
C GLY A 24 -22.78 24.91 -33.90
N ALA A 25 -23.56 25.91 -34.25
CA ALA A 25 -24.66 25.96 -35.24
C ALA A 25 -25.55 24.72 -35.53
N GLY A 26 -26.85 24.88 -35.39
CA GLY A 26 -27.83 24.18 -36.21
C GLY A 26 -28.92 23.39 -35.47
N GLY A 27 -30.15 23.90 -35.51
CA GLY A 27 -31.35 23.39 -34.85
C GLY A 27 -31.75 21.96 -35.14
N GLY A 28 -32.46 21.34 -34.18
CA GLY A 28 -33.24 20.12 -34.39
C GLY A 28 -33.02 18.97 -33.41
N GLY A 29 -32.05 19.06 -32.44
CA GLY A 29 -31.65 17.92 -31.61
C GLY A 29 -32.13 17.87 -30.15
N GLY A 30 -32.99 18.78 -29.71
CA GLY A 30 -33.24 19.03 -28.28
C GLY A 30 -33.93 17.90 -27.50
N ALA A 31 -34.86 17.15 -28.10
CA ALA A 31 -35.63 16.12 -27.39
C ALA A 31 -34.90 14.75 -27.35
N VAL A 32 -34.32 14.33 -28.46
CA VAL A 32 -33.58 13.05 -28.59
C VAL A 32 -32.32 13.04 -27.74
N GLY A 33 -31.62 14.18 -27.63
CA GLY A 33 -30.44 14.30 -26.77
C GLY A 33 -30.81 14.17 -25.29
N LYS A 34 -31.83 14.84 -24.84
CA LYS A 34 -32.31 14.76 -23.44
C LYS A 34 -32.77 13.35 -23.07
N TRP A 35 -33.49 12.68 -23.98
CA TRP A 35 -33.93 11.30 -23.74
C TRP A 35 -32.78 10.32 -23.63
N ARG A 36 -31.75 10.41 -24.49
CA ARG A 36 -30.56 9.56 -24.43
C ARG A 36 -29.81 9.75 -23.12
N VAL A 37 -29.65 10.98 -22.63
CA VAL A 37 -29.04 11.29 -21.34
C VAL A 37 -29.87 10.71 -20.18
N ALA A 38 -31.21 10.86 -20.23
CA ALA A 38 -32.06 10.30 -19.18
C ALA A 38 -32.05 8.77 -19.16
N VAL A 39 -32.03 8.10 -20.33
CA VAL A 39 -31.89 6.63 -20.39
C VAL A 39 -30.53 6.17 -19.89
N ALA A 40 -29.44 6.85 -20.24
CA ALA A 40 -28.13 6.54 -19.74
C ALA A 40 -28.04 6.69 -18.21
N ALA A 41 -28.62 7.74 -17.66
CA ALA A 41 -28.70 7.95 -16.21
C ALA A 41 -29.53 6.86 -15.50
N LEU A 42 -30.67 6.46 -16.07
CA LEU A 42 -31.49 5.36 -15.56
C LEU A 42 -30.75 4.01 -15.59
N LEU A 43 -30.04 3.70 -16.68
CA LEU A 43 -29.24 2.49 -16.78
C LEU A 43 -28.08 2.49 -15.81
N ALA A 44 -27.43 3.63 -15.60
CA ALA A 44 -26.37 3.78 -14.60
C ALA A 44 -26.90 3.58 -13.17
N ALA A 45 -28.05 4.18 -12.85
CA ALA A 45 -28.70 4.00 -11.55
C ALA A 45 -29.14 2.55 -11.31
N ALA A 46 -29.73 1.90 -12.32
CA ALA A 46 -30.11 0.47 -12.25
C ALA A 46 -28.87 -0.43 -12.08
N GLY A 47 -27.78 -0.15 -12.82
CA GLY A 47 -26.49 -0.84 -12.67
C GLY A 47 -25.89 -0.66 -11.29
N GLY A 48 -25.95 0.57 -10.75
CA GLY A 48 -25.51 0.87 -9.38
C GLY A 48 -26.31 0.11 -8.32
N ALA A 49 -27.64 0.10 -8.44
CA ALA A 49 -28.52 -0.66 -7.53
C ALA A 49 -28.25 -2.17 -7.59
N LEU A 50 -28.09 -2.72 -8.80
CA LEU A 50 -27.74 -4.13 -8.98
C LEU A 50 -26.39 -4.45 -8.34
N ASN A 51 -25.37 -3.63 -8.60
CA ASN A 51 -24.05 -3.81 -7.97
C ASN A 51 -24.13 -3.77 -6.43
N CYS A 52 -24.98 -2.89 -5.87
CA CYS A 52 -25.19 -2.81 -4.43
C CYS A 52 -25.79 -4.11 -3.86
N VAL A 53 -26.85 -4.63 -4.52
CA VAL A 53 -27.52 -5.88 -4.09
C VAL A 53 -26.57 -7.07 -4.23
N VAL A 54 -25.90 -7.21 -5.37
CA VAL A 54 -24.93 -8.29 -5.59
C VAL A 54 -23.77 -8.20 -4.59
N SER A 55 -23.24 -7.00 -4.34
CA SER A 55 -22.21 -6.79 -3.35
C SER A 55 -22.65 -7.20 -1.95
N PHE A 56 -23.87 -6.81 -1.54
CA PHE A 56 -24.41 -7.22 -0.24
C PHE A 56 -24.45 -8.76 -0.07
N VAL A 57 -24.97 -9.46 -1.09
CA VAL A 57 -25.07 -10.93 -1.05
C VAL A 57 -23.69 -11.57 -1.01
N VAL A 58 -22.78 -11.14 -1.92
CA VAL A 58 -21.42 -11.70 -2.02
C VAL A 58 -20.63 -11.45 -0.73
N PHE A 59 -20.66 -10.23 -0.21
CA PHE A 59 -19.90 -9.91 1.01
C PHE A 59 -20.50 -10.54 2.26
N SER A 60 -21.82 -10.76 2.33
CA SER A 60 -22.44 -11.54 3.41
C SER A 60 -22.00 -13.01 3.36
N PHE A 61 -21.91 -13.60 2.17
CA PHE A 61 -21.36 -14.94 2.01
C PHE A 61 -19.88 -15.01 2.42
N LEU A 62 -19.07 -14.04 2.01
CA LEU A 62 -17.65 -13.97 2.36
C LEU A 62 -17.44 -13.77 3.86
N ASP A 63 -18.28 -13.01 4.55
CA ASP A 63 -18.24 -12.85 6.00
C ASP A 63 -18.39 -14.22 6.70
N VAL A 64 -19.33 -15.05 6.24
CA VAL A 64 -19.54 -16.41 6.77
C VAL A 64 -18.36 -17.33 6.39
N LEU A 65 -17.92 -17.28 5.14
CA LEU A 65 -16.81 -18.10 4.64
C LEU A 65 -15.52 -17.82 5.41
N ASP A 66 -15.18 -16.54 5.64
CA ASP A 66 -13.95 -16.15 6.36
C ASP A 66 -14.01 -16.64 7.84
N MET A 67 -15.19 -16.63 8.45
CA MET A 67 -15.40 -17.19 9.79
C MET A 67 -15.17 -18.72 9.82
N VAL A 68 -15.69 -19.44 8.84
CA VAL A 68 -15.48 -20.90 8.74
C VAL A 68 -14.00 -21.20 8.50
N LEU A 69 -13.36 -20.48 7.56
CA LEU A 69 -11.94 -20.62 7.28
C LEU A 69 -11.07 -20.27 8.50
N CYS A 70 -11.48 -19.30 9.33
CA CYS A 70 -10.79 -18.99 10.58
C CYS A 70 -10.68 -20.23 11.48
N VAL A 71 -11.78 -20.95 11.65
CA VAL A 71 -11.79 -22.18 12.47
C VAL A 71 -10.93 -23.28 11.81
N VAL A 72 -11.08 -23.46 10.51
CA VAL A 72 -10.28 -24.45 9.75
C VAL A 72 -8.78 -24.16 9.87
N TYR A 73 -8.35 -22.92 9.65
CA TYR A 73 -6.93 -22.56 9.75
C TYR A 73 -6.38 -22.68 11.17
N LYS A 74 -7.17 -22.38 12.19
CA LYS A 74 -6.75 -22.61 13.58
C LYS A 74 -6.48 -24.10 13.85
N LEU A 75 -7.35 -24.96 13.37
CA LEU A 75 -7.17 -26.42 13.53
C LEU A 75 -5.96 -26.91 12.71
N VAL A 76 -5.78 -26.44 11.47
CA VAL A 76 -4.66 -26.81 10.62
C VAL A 76 -3.33 -26.33 11.21
N ASP A 77 -3.25 -25.06 11.60
CA ASP A 77 -2.04 -24.48 12.20
C ASP A 77 -1.66 -25.22 13.51
N TYR A 78 -2.67 -25.58 14.33
CA TYR A 78 -2.45 -26.41 15.52
C TYR A 78 -1.92 -27.81 15.17
N ALA A 79 -2.53 -28.48 14.19
CA ALA A 79 -2.13 -29.82 13.77
C ALA A 79 -0.72 -29.85 13.15
N VAL A 80 -0.34 -28.81 12.38
CA VAL A 80 0.93 -28.76 11.66
C VAL A 80 2.07 -28.22 12.51
N GLU A 81 1.81 -27.18 13.33
CA GLU A 81 2.84 -26.44 14.05
C GLU A 81 2.78 -26.70 15.57
N ALA A 82 1.78 -27.45 16.05
CA ALA A 82 1.50 -27.68 17.48
C ALA A 82 1.33 -26.37 18.28
N GLU A 83 0.98 -25.27 17.61
CA GLU A 83 0.77 -23.94 18.21
C GLU A 83 -0.52 -23.31 17.69
N TRP A 84 -1.31 -22.73 18.58
CA TRP A 84 -2.44 -21.90 18.22
C TRP A 84 -1.96 -20.54 17.75
N LYS A 85 -1.98 -20.27 16.46
CA LYS A 85 -1.66 -18.94 15.96
C LYS A 85 -2.78 -17.97 16.28
N ALA A 86 -2.41 -16.80 16.80
CA ALA A 86 -3.34 -15.72 17.03
C ALA A 86 -3.93 -15.25 15.70
N CYS A 87 -5.25 -15.20 15.63
CA CYS A 87 -5.98 -14.67 14.50
C CYS A 87 -6.52 -13.29 14.88
N TYR A 88 -6.42 -12.33 13.97
CA TYR A 88 -6.97 -10.98 14.16
C TYR A 88 -8.52 -10.94 14.20
N CYS A 89 -9.19 -12.05 13.90
CA CYS A 89 -10.64 -12.20 13.94
C CYS A 89 -11.20 -12.47 15.33
N SER A 90 -10.40 -12.72 16.38
CA SER A 90 -10.91 -13.04 17.70
C SER A 90 -11.49 -11.81 18.40
N ALA A 91 -12.65 -11.98 19.08
CA ALA A 91 -13.39 -10.91 19.72
C ALA A 91 -12.60 -10.13 20.79
N ALA A 92 -11.59 -10.76 21.38
CA ALA A 92 -10.70 -10.15 22.38
C ALA A 92 -9.80 -9.02 21.76
N ALA A 93 -9.62 -8.97 20.44
CA ALA A 93 -8.92 -7.90 19.76
C ALA A 93 -9.72 -6.58 19.67
N ARG A 94 -11.01 -6.60 20.03
CA ARG A 94 -11.94 -5.48 19.81
C ARG A 94 -12.04 -4.46 20.93
N GLU A 95 -11.60 -4.80 22.13
CA GLU A 95 -11.83 -3.94 23.31
C GLU A 95 -10.70 -2.94 23.58
N GLY A 96 -9.66 -2.89 22.76
CA GLY A 96 -8.43 -2.14 23.02
C GLY A 96 -8.13 -0.95 22.12
N SER A 97 -9.09 -0.45 21.34
CA SER A 97 -8.80 0.68 20.43
C SER A 97 -9.05 2.03 21.08
N THR A 98 -8.18 2.40 22.01
CA THR A 98 -7.92 3.82 22.30
C THR A 98 -6.44 4.02 22.57
N ALA A 99 -5.82 4.73 21.62
CA ALA A 99 -4.53 5.42 21.74
C ALA A 99 -3.34 4.66 22.37
N GLY A 100 -2.59 3.96 21.55
CA GLY A 100 -1.13 4.11 21.60
C GLY A 100 -0.33 3.36 22.66
N ALA A 101 -0.90 2.56 23.56
CA ALA A 101 -0.11 1.78 24.52
C ALA A 101 -0.73 0.42 24.82
N ILE A 102 0.04 -0.66 24.67
CA ILE A 102 -0.35 -1.96 25.22
C ILE A 102 0.11 -2.04 26.67
N PHE A 103 -0.84 -2.19 27.57
CA PHE A 103 -0.57 -2.54 28.95
C PHE A 103 -0.62 -4.05 29.09
N VAL A 104 0.46 -4.67 29.49
CA VAL A 104 0.50 -6.08 29.85
C VAL A 104 0.23 -6.14 31.37
N PRO A 105 -0.88 -6.77 31.82
CA PRO A 105 -1.07 -6.96 33.23
C PRO A 105 0.05 -7.86 33.77
N PRO A 106 0.72 -7.47 34.87
CA PRO A 106 1.79 -8.29 35.43
C PRO A 106 1.18 -9.54 36.07
N ALA A 107 1.80 -10.69 35.80
CA ALA A 107 1.42 -11.93 36.50
C ALA A 107 1.72 -11.86 38.02
N ALA A 108 2.52 -10.91 38.50
CA ALA A 108 2.91 -10.80 39.91
C ALA A 108 3.62 -9.50 40.34
N ALA A 109 3.32 -8.30 39.80
CA ALA A 109 3.93 -7.05 40.32
C ALA A 109 3.04 -5.82 40.11
N PRO A 110 3.02 -4.82 41.01
CA PRO A 110 2.14 -3.66 40.90
C PRO A 110 2.69 -2.63 39.91
N GLY A 111 1.93 -2.36 38.85
CA GLY A 111 2.13 -1.27 37.91
C GLY A 111 2.05 -1.69 36.44
N PRO A 112 1.48 -0.85 35.56
CA PRO A 112 1.41 -1.16 34.14
C PRO A 112 2.82 -1.10 33.53
N LYS A 113 3.28 -2.21 32.94
CA LYS A 113 4.51 -2.25 32.15
C LYS A 113 4.18 -2.04 30.68
N VAL A 114 4.76 -1.02 30.09
CA VAL A 114 4.78 -0.85 28.63
C VAL A 114 5.77 -1.85 28.04
N VAL A 115 5.29 -2.81 27.29
CA VAL A 115 6.14 -3.79 26.61
C VAL A 115 6.56 -3.20 25.26
N ARG A 116 7.85 -2.91 25.14
CA ARG A 116 8.45 -2.57 23.84
C ARG A 116 8.85 -3.85 23.15
N LEU A 117 8.22 -4.13 22.01
CA LEU A 117 8.61 -5.24 21.16
C LEU A 117 9.90 -4.88 20.44
N SER A 118 10.93 -5.70 20.61
CA SER A 118 12.17 -5.60 19.86
C SER A 118 12.30 -6.85 19.01
N PRO A 119 11.96 -6.81 17.71
CA PRO A 119 12.55 -7.75 16.77
C PRO A 119 14.04 -7.42 16.67
N SER A 120 14.85 -8.36 16.27
CA SER A 120 16.32 -8.33 16.32
C SER A 120 17.03 -7.13 15.67
N SER A 121 16.33 -6.11 15.22
CA SER A 121 16.92 -4.90 14.62
C SER A 121 16.12 -3.60 14.75
N ALA A 122 14.87 -3.62 15.24
CA ALA A 122 14.06 -2.38 15.33
C ALA A 122 13.23 -2.38 16.62
N LYS A 123 13.28 -1.26 17.34
CA LYS A 123 12.39 -1.01 18.48
C LYS A 123 11.00 -0.73 17.93
N MET A 124 10.16 -1.73 17.84
CA MET A 124 8.78 -1.58 17.40
C MET A 124 7.96 -0.96 18.52
N GLN A 125 7.30 0.14 18.24
CA GLN A 125 6.30 0.73 19.11
C GLN A 125 4.93 0.26 18.61
N LEU A 126 4.02 -0.03 19.54
CA LEU A 126 2.68 -0.51 19.18
C LEU A 126 1.83 0.55 18.48
N GLU A 127 2.14 1.80 18.69
CA GLU A 127 1.62 2.94 17.92
C GLU A 127 1.90 2.88 16.41
N ASP A 128 2.82 1.99 15.99
CA ASP A 128 3.09 1.74 14.56
C ASP A 128 2.16 0.67 13.96
N VAL A 129 1.34 -0.01 14.77
CA VAL A 129 0.40 -1.05 14.32
C VAL A 129 -0.98 -0.46 14.13
N SER A 130 -1.58 -0.68 12.95
CA SER A 130 -2.91 -0.19 12.62
C SER A 130 -4.01 -0.92 13.39
N ASP A 131 -4.98 -0.17 13.87
CA ASP A 131 -6.21 -0.68 14.50
C ASP A 131 -7.12 -1.41 13.50
N THR A 132 -6.95 -1.19 12.20
CA THR A 132 -7.72 -1.87 11.15
C THR A 132 -7.42 -3.37 11.05
N LEU A 133 -6.30 -3.85 11.58
CA LEU A 133 -6.02 -5.28 11.69
C LEU A 133 -7.07 -6.02 12.51
N TYR A 134 -7.73 -5.32 13.43
CA TYR A 134 -8.69 -5.88 14.40
C TYR A 134 -10.14 -5.51 14.08
N VAL A 135 -10.37 -4.65 13.09
CA VAL A 135 -11.72 -4.20 12.72
C VAL A 135 -12.36 -5.20 11.78
N ARG A 136 -13.14 -6.13 12.34
CA ARG A 136 -14.01 -6.99 11.55
C ARG A 136 -15.46 -6.89 12.00
N PRO A 137 -16.41 -6.78 11.08
CA PRO A 137 -17.81 -7.03 11.43
C PRO A 137 -17.94 -8.51 11.77
N SER A 138 -18.15 -8.84 13.04
CA SER A 138 -18.50 -10.20 13.46
C SER A 138 -19.91 -10.22 13.95
N VAL A 139 -20.71 -11.14 13.42
CA VAL A 139 -22.07 -11.39 13.85
C VAL A 139 -22.12 -11.77 15.33
N LEU A 140 -21.08 -12.38 15.87
CA LEU A 140 -20.93 -12.74 17.29
C LEU A 140 -20.73 -11.55 18.22
N SER A 141 -20.12 -10.43 17.76
CA SER A 141 -19.89 -9.26 18.62
C SER A 141 -21.16 -8.43 18.87
N ASP A 142 -22.11 -8.49 17.95
CA ASP A 142 -23.40 -7.80 18.13
C ASP A 142 -24.32 -8.55 19.06
N ALA A 143 -24.15 -9.86 19.21
CA ALA A 143 -24.93 -10.68 20.16
C ALA A 143 -24.47 -10.51 21.63
N THR A 144 -23.21 -10.15 21.86
CA THR A 144 -22.64 -9.97 23.21
C THR A 144 -22.76 -8.55 23.76
N LYS A 145 -23.13 -7.56 22.94
CA LYS A 145 -23.28 -6.15 23.34
C LYS A 145 -24.51 -5.85 24.24
N LYS A 146 -25.28 -6.84 24.66
CA LYS A 146 -26.51 -6.67 25.47
C LYS A 146 -26.33 -6.69 26.98
N SER A 147 -25.13 -6.64 27.51
CA SER A 147 -24.92 -6.59 28.97
C SER A 147 -24.05 -5.39 29.38
N GLY A 148 -24.73 -4.36 29.89
CA GLY A 148 -24.34 -3.36 30.88
C GLY A 148 -23.10 -2.48 30.70
N PRO A 149 -23.13 -1.23 31.26
CA PRO A 149 -21.99 -0.31 31.17
C PRO A 149 -20.93 -0.69 32.22
N ALA A 150 -19.84 -1.29 31.81
CA ALA A 150 -18.64 -1.38 32.63
C ALA A 150 -17.61 -0.35 32.11
N ALA A 151 -16.94 0.33 33.04
CA ALA A 151 -15.91 1.28 32.79
C ALA A 151 -14.82 0.71 31.85
N PRO A 152 -14.21 1.52 30.96
CA PRO A 152 -13.23 1.04 30.00
C PRO A 152 -11.94 0.64 30.71
N THR A 153 -11.84 -0.62 31.10
CA THR A 153 -10.56 -1.23 31.44
C THR A 153 -9.91 -1.67 30.14
N LEU A 154 -8.80 -1.04 29.80
CA LEU A 154 -7.96 -1.41 28.64
C LEU A 154 -7.42 -2.82 28.84
N THR A 155 -8.14 -3.82 28.38
CA THR A 155 -7.68 -5.21 28.33
C THR A 155 -7.08 -5.49 26.97
N VAL A 156 -5.76 -5.67 26.94
CA VAL A 156 -5.05 -6.15 25.77
C VAL A 156 -5.55 -7.54 25.42
N SER A 157 -5.86 -7.77 24.15
CA SER A 157 -6.29 -9.09 23.69
C SER A 157 -5.30 -10.17 24.11
N PRO A 158 -5.77 -11.29 24.67
CA PRO A 158 -4.93 -12.46 24.93
C PRO A 158 -4.13 -12.89 23.70
N ALA A 159 -4.68 -12.73 22.50
CA ALA A 159 -4.02 -13.06 21.25
C ALA A 159 -2.79 -12.17 20.97
N ILE A 160 -2.84 -10.87 21.30
CA ILE A 160 -1.68 -9.97 21.20
C ILE A 160 -0.68 -10.30 22.31
N VAL A 161 -1.14 -10.58 23.50
CA VAL A 161 -0.27 -10.99 24.62
C VAL A 161 0.44 -12.30 24.29
N GLU A 162 -0.24 -13.27 23.67
CA GLU A 162 0.39 -14.53 23.20
C GLU A 162 1.35 -14.28 22.05
N LEU A 163 0.99 -13.41 21.08
CA LEU A 163 1.89 -13.02 20.00
C LEU A 163 3.15 -12.35 20.55
N ILE A 164 3.01 -11.51 21.55
CA ILE A 164 4.11 -10.81 22.23
C ILE A 164 4.92 -11.79 23.09
N ARG A 165 4.28 -12.63 23.90
CA ARG A 165 4.95 -13.67 24.71
C ARG A 165 5.71 -14.66 23.81
N GLY A 166 5.08 -15.15 22.74
CA GLY A 166 5.72 -16.04 21.80
C GLY A 166 6.96 -15.44 21.12
N LYS A 167 7.08 -14.11 21.05
CA LYS A 167 8.27 -13.41 20.53
C LYS A 167 9.31 -13.12 21.62
N ILE A 168 8.91 -12.89 22.86
CA ILE A 168 9.80 -12.55 23.98
C ILE A 168 10.42 -13.80 24.60
N ASP A 169 9.64 -14.89 24.74
CA ASP A 169 10.08 -16.11 25.41
C ASP A 169 10.82 -17.11 24.50
N ARG A 170 10.84 -16.86 23.19
CA ARG A 170 11.61 -17.69 22.26
C ARG A 170 13.08 -17.30 22.30
N ALA A 171 13.89 -18.12 22.95
CA ALA A 171 15.28 -18.30 22.54
C ALA A 171 15.31 -18.58 21.02
N PRO A 172 16.27 -18.03 20.25
CA PRO A 172 16.32 -18.23 18.80
C PRO A 172 16.39 -19.72 18.49
N ARG A 173 15.23 -20.34 18.25
CA ARG A 173 15.18 -21.68 17.64
C ARG A 173 15.73 -21.53 16.23
N PRO A 174 16.64 -22.43 15.80
CA PRO A 174 17.06 -22.42 14.42
C PRO A 174 15.81 -22.52 13.55
N PRO A 175 15.67 -21.65 12.54
CA PRO A 175 14.47 -21.61 11.69
C PRO A 175 14.30 -23.00 11.06
N ARG A 176 13.21 -23.68 11.41
CA ARG A 176 12.86 -25.00 10.84
C ARG A 176 12.52 -24.92 9.35
N HIS A 177 12.23 -23.71 8.85
CA HIS A 177 12.00 -23.46 7.44
C HIS A 177 12.83 -22.27 6.98
N SER A 178 13.52 -22.43 5.86
CA SER A 178 14.18 -21.31 5.18
C SER A 178 13.12 -20.26 4.86
N PRO A 179 13.42 -18.95 5.06
CA PRO A 179 12.50 -17.89 4.69
C PRO A 179 12.11 -18.07 3.21
N CYS A 180 10.82 -18.17 2.93
CA CYS A 180 10.33 -18.40 1.58
C CYS A 180 10.29 -17.07 0.83
N TRP A 181 10.78 -17.06 -0.44
CA TRP A 181 10.71 -15.89 -1.31
C TRP A 181 9.27 -15.53 -1.66
N SER A 182 8.42 -16.52 -1.73
CA SER A 182 6.96 -16.42 -1.86
C SER A 182 6.34 -17.66 -1.21
N ASP A 183 5.02 -17.75 -1.16
CA ASP A 183 4.35 -18.97 -0.73
C ASP A 183 4.48 -20.12 -1.76
N CYS A 184 5.26 -19.92 -2.83
CA CYS A 184 5.50 -20.88 -3.90
C CYS A 184 6.74 -21.73 -3.63
N ASP A 185 6.59 -23.06 -3.79
CA ASP A 185 7.65 -24.06 -3.62
C ASP A 185 8.42 -24.36 -4.93
N CYS A 186 8.26 -23.57 -6.01
CA CYS A 186 8.96 -23.85 -7.24
C CYS A 186 10.47 -23.62 -7.12
N LYS A 187 11.28 -24.31 -7.94
CA LYS A 187 12.76 -24.25 -7.88
C LYS A 187 13.31 -22.81 -7.97
N VAL A 188 12.67 -21.93 -8.74
CA VAL A 188 13.12 -20.52 -8.88
C VAL A 188 12.86 -19.75 -7.59
N CYS A 189 11.65 -19.84 -7.03
CA CYS A 189 11.32 -19.18 -5.77
C CYS A 189 12.21 -19.72 -4.63
N HIS A 190 12.47 -21.02 -4.62
CA HIS A 190 13.33 -21.66 -3.63
C HIS A 190 14.79 -21.21 -3.75
N SER A 191 15.35 -21.09 -4.97
CA SER A 191 16.72 -20.58 -5.16
C SER A 191 16.89 -19.13 -4.69
N TRP A 192 15.88 -18.30 -4.87
CA TRP A 192 15.89 -16.93 -4.40
C TRP A 192 15.70 -16.82 -2.89
N SER A 193 14.96 -17.73 -2.27
CA SER A 193 14.82 -17.82 -0.82
C SER A 193 16.15 -18.12 -0.14
N ALA A 194 16.98 -18.94 -0.74
CA ALA A 194 18.31 -19.25 -0.22
C ALA A 194 19.22 -18.01 -0.18
N ALA A 195 19.06 -17.07 -1.11
CA ALA A 195 19.73 -15.76 -1.12
C ALA A 195 19.13 -14.77 -0.11
N SER A 196 17.91 -15.00 0.37
CA SER A 196 17.12 -14.08 1.21
C SER A 196 17.46 -14.17 2.72
N ARG A 197 18.54 -14.84 3.14
CA ARG A 197 19.05 -14.76 4.51
C ARG A 197 19.68 -13.41 4.86
N SER A 198 19.62 -12.47 3.93
CA SER A 198 20.20 -11.15 4.07
C SER A 198 19.33 -10.28 4.99
N SER A 199 19.98 -9.58 5.91
CA SER A 199 19.37 -8.51 6.71
C SER A 199 19.06 -7.25 5.88
N HIS A 200 19.14 -7.34 4.55
CA HIS A 200 19.00 -6.24 3.60
C HIS A 200 17.95 -6.56 2.56
N LEU A 201 17.30 -5.51 2.04
CA LEU A 201 16.41 -5.60 0.89
C LEU A 201 17.19 -5.95 -0.38
N TYR A 202 16.51 -6.58 -1.32
CA TYR A 202 17.00 -6.68 -2.68
C TYR A 202 16.94 -5.30 -3.35
N VAL A 203 18.05 -4.89 -3.95
CA VAL A 203 18.17 -3.61 -4.66
C VAL A 203 18.76 -3.88 -6.03
N HIS A 204 18.00 -3.57 -7.07
CA HIS A 204 18.55 -3.51 -8.42
C HIS A 204 19.27 -2.17 -8.59
N VAL A 205 20.56 -2.22 -8.91
CA VAL A 205 21.39 -1.02 -9.11
C VAL A 205 21.77 -0.91 -10.57
N GLN A 206 21.35 0.16 -11.21
CA GLN A 206 21.85 0.54 -12.52
C GLN A 206 22.91 1.62 -12.35
N ALA A 207 24.17 1.22 -12.56
CA ALA A 207 25.29 2.14 -12.52
C ALA A 207 25.27 3.07 -13.75
N PRO A 208 25.84 4.29 -13.63
CA PRO A 208 26.01 5.18 -14.78
C PRO A 208 26.92 4.54 -15.85
N ILE A 209 26.60 4.78 -17.10
CA ILE A 209 27.35 4.21 -18.25
C ILE A 209 28.61 5.03 -18.58
N THR A 210 28.78 6.21 -17.99
CA THR A 210 29.86 7.17 -18.35
C THR A 210 31.16 6.91 -17.60
N PRO A 211 32.33 7.22 -18.21
CA PRO A 211 33.64 7.14 -17.56
C PRO A 211 33.77 8.10 -16.37
N SER A 212 34.63 7.74 -15.43
CA SER A 212 35.05 8.51 -14.25
C SER A 212 35.26 9.99 -14.52
N GLY A 213 34.53 10.88 -13.85
CA GLY A 213 34.77 12.34 -13.91
C GLY A 213 33.51 13.19 -13.96
N VAL A 214 32.33 12.62 -14.23
CA VAL A 214 31.05 13.34 -14.16
C VAL A 214 30.44 13.10 -12.78
N GLU A 215 30.03 14.17 -12.11
CA GLU A 215 29.31 14.06 -10.84
C GLU A 215 28.01 13.27 -11.05
N THR A 216 27.93 12.10 -10.44
CA THR A 216 26.77 11.22 -10.53
C THR A 216 25.74 11.56 -9.45
N GLU A 217 24.46 11.50 -9.82
CA GLU A 217 23.35 11.72 -8.91
C GLU A 217 22.59 10.43 -8.67
N ASP A 218 22.07 10.28 -7.44
CA ASP A 218 21.39 9.07 -7.00
C ASP A 218 19.87 9.21 -7.11
N VAL A 219 19.20 8.17 -7.60
CA VAL A 219 17.75 8.10 -7.69
C VAL A 219 17.24 6.81 -7.07
N VAL A 220 16.32 6.91 -6.11
CA VAL A 220 15.69 5.77 -5.43
C VAL A 220 14.27 5.58 -5.95
N PHE A 221 13.99 4.39 -6.47
CA PHE A 221 12.69 3.99 -6.98
C PHE A 221 12.00 3.02 -6.01
N ILE A 222 10.80 3.37 -5.56
CA ILE A 222 10.02 2.61 -4.59
C ILE A 222 8.71 2.17 -5.23
N HIS A 223 8.48 0.86 -5.33
CA HIS A 223 7.28 0.29 -5.95
C HIS A 223 6.04 0.34 -5.04
N GLY A 224 4.87 0.03 -5.61
CA GLY A 224 3.59 -0.03 -4.91
C GLY A 224 3.31 -1.36 -4.19
N PHE A 225 2.07 -1.49 -3.69
CA PHE A 225 1.59 -2.71 -3.04
C PHE A 225 1.58 -3.89 -4.01
N ILE A 226 1.98 -5.07 -3.55
CA ILE A 226 2.07 -6.32 -4.35
C ILE A 226 2.78 -6.10 -5.69
N SER A 227 3.95 -5.49 -5.63
CA SER A 227 4.80 -5.17 -6.78
C SER A 227 6.27 -5.46 -6.44
N SER A 228 7.20 -5.09 -7.30
CA SER A 228 8.64 -5.25 -7.09
C SER A 228 9.44 -4.24 -7.92
N SER A 229 10.77 -4.23 -7.74
CA SER A 229 11.70 -3.43 -8.54
C SER A 229 11.58 -3.67 -10.05
N VAL A 230 11.09 -4.87 -10.43
CA VAL A 230 10.90 -5.25 -11.84
C VAL A 230 9.90 -4.30 -12.54
N PHE A 231 8.96 -3.72 -11.79
CA PHE A 231 8.07 -2.69 -12.34
C PHE A 231 8.85 -1.53 -12.97
N TRP A 232 9.93 -1.08 -12.34
CA TRP A 232 10.77 0.00 -12.82
C TRP A 232 11.77 -0.44 -13.87
N THR A 233 12.41 -1.61 -13.65
CA THR A 233 13.47 -2.09 -14.54
C THR A 233 12.96 -2.56 -15.91
N GLU A 234 11.70 -3.01 -15.99
CA GLU A 234 11.07 -3.44 -17.23
C GLU A 234 10.27 -2.33 -17.93
N THR A 235 10.05 -1.18 -17.27
CA THR A 235 9.28 -0.09 -17.85
C THR A 235 10.13 1.16 -18.08
N VAL A 236 10.46 1.89 -17.02
CA VAL A 236 11.04 3.23 -17.07
C VAL A 236 12.54 3.17 -17.38
N PHE A 237 13.28 2.22 -16.81
CA PHE A 237 14.74 2.16 -16.96
C PHE A 237 15.21 2.04 -18.40
N PRO A 238 14.62 1.16 -19.25
CA PRO A 238 14.99 1.08 -20.66
C PRO A 238 14.64 2.34 -21.47
N ALA A 239 13.68 3.14 -20.95
CA ALA A 239 13.17 4.31 -21.65
C ALA A 239 13.98 5.59 -21.40
N PHE A 240 14.88 5.61 -20.41
CA PHE A 240 15.75 6.75 -20.15
C PHE A 240 16.72 7.02 -21.29
N SER A 241 16.99 8.31 -21.52
CA SER A 241 18.00 8.76 -22.48
C SER A 241 19.41 8.29 -22.09
N GLU A 242 20.33 8.26 -23.05
CA GLU A 242 21.74 7.95 -22.78
C GLU A 242 22.36 8.96 -21.81
N ALA A 243 21.99 10.23 -21.93
CA ALA A 243 22.44 11.28 -21.03
C ALA A 243 22.00 11.02 -19.58
N ALA A 244 20.76 10.60 -19.39
CA ALA A 244 20.26 10.24 -18.06
C ALA A 244 20.95 8.97 -17.54
N ARG A 245 21.10 7.94 -18.37
CA ARG A 245 21.81 6.71 -17.98
C ARG A 245 23.29 6.94 -17.70
N GLY A 246 23.88 7.98 -18.26
CA GLY A 246 25.27 8.39 -18.00
C GLY A 246 25.43 9.18 -16.69
N ARG A 247 24.40 9.90 -16.26
CA ARG A 247 24.45 10.82 -15.10
C ARG A 247 23.90 10.24 -13.82
N TYR A 248 22.81 9.45 -13.91
CA TYR A 248 22.07 8.99 -12.73
C TYR A 248 22.40 7.54 -12.39
N ARG A 249 22.71 7.31 -11.10
CA ARG A 249 22.79 5.97 -10.52
C ARG A 249 21.40 5.64 -9.95
N MET A 250 20.77 4.60 -10.46
CA MET A 250 19.37 4.28 -10.15
C MET A 250 19.29 3.04 -9.26
N PHE A 251 18.48 3.13 -8.21
CA PHE A 251 18.25 2.07 -7.24
C PHE A 251 16.77 1.71 -7.24
N ALA A 252 16.38 0.57 -7.78
CA ALA A 252 15.04 0.04 -7.66
C ALA A 252 14.99 -1.01 -6.55
N VAL A 253 14.17 -0.77 -5.55
CA VAL A 253 14.12 -1.55 -4.30
C VAL A 253 12.94 -2.50 -4.33
N ASP A 254 13.14 -3.77 -3.97
CA ASP A 254 12.03 -4.63 -3.55
C ASP A 254 11.75 -4.38 -2.08
N LEU A 255 10.53 -4.00 -1.73
CA LEU A 255 10.13 -3.71 -0.36
C LEU A 255 10.14 -5.00 0.50
N LEU A 256 10.26 -4.81 1.81
CA LEU A 256 10.16 -5.91 2.78
C LEU A 256 8.86 -6.69 2.55
N GLY A 257 8.95 -8.00 2.41
CA GLY A 257 7.79 -8.85 2.14
C GLY A 257 7.45 -9.06 0.66
N PHE A 258 8.09 -8.34 -0.26
CA PHE A 258 7.78 -8.38 -1.70
C PHE A 258 9.01 -8.72 -2.55
N GLY A 259 8.76 -9.14 -3.78
CA GLY A 259 9.80 -9.47 -4.74
C GLY A 259 10.85 -10.43 -4.18
N ARG A 260 12.11 -10.09 -4.30
CA ARG A 260 13.28 -10.86 -3.84
C ARG A 260 13.73 -10.48 -2.42
N SER A 261 13.05 -9.52 -1.78
CA SER A 261 13.37 -9.09 -0.43
C SER A 261 12.94 -10.09 0.63
N PRO A 262 13.51 -10.04 1.84
CA PRO A 262 13.15 -10.91 2.95
C PRO A 262 11.66 -10.87 3.28
N LYS A 263 11.11 -12.02 3.71
CA LYS A 263 9.70 -12.20 4.08
C LYS A 263 9.59 -12.85 5.46
N PRO A 264 10.06 -12.16 6.52
CA PRO A 264 10.04 -12.72 7.87
C PRO A 264 8.61 -13.00 8.32
N ALA A 265 8.36 -14.22 8.82
CA ALA A 265 7.03 -14.63 9.29
C ALA A 265 6.62 -13.91 10.58
N ASP A 266 7.60 -13.36 11.30
CA ASP A 266 7.43 -12.69 12.59
C ASP A 266 7.44 -11.15 12.49
N SER A 267 7.54 -10.58 11.30
CA SER A 267 7.39 -9.13 11.07
C SER A 267 5.93 -8.72 11.04
N LEU A 268 5.65 -7.52 11.52
CA LEU A 268 4.36 -6.84 11.35
C LEU A 268 4.36 -5.86 10.18
N TYR A 269 5.45 -5.77 9.44
CA TYR A 269 5.55 -4.96 8.22
C TYR A 269 5.09 -3.51 8.42
N THR A 270 5.47 -2.91 9.55
CA THR A 270 5.13 -1.54 9.89
C THR A 270 5.83 -0.54 9.00
N LEU A 271 5.32 0.69 8.95
CA LEU A 271 5.95 1.80 8.23
C LEU A 271 7.41 1.99 8.67
N ARG A 272 7.68 1.88 9.97
CA ARG A 272 9.02 1.99 10.54
C ARG A 272 9.95 0.90 10.04
N GLU A 273 9.52 -0.38 10.06
CA GLU A 273 10.33 -1.50 9.56
C GLU A 273 10.70 -1.31 8.08
N HIS A 274 9.75 -0.88 7.24
CA HIS A 274 10.02 -0.61 5.83
C HIS A 274 11.04 0.52 5.64
N VAL A 275 10.85 1.65 6.35
CA VAL A 275 11.76 2.80 6.26
C VAL A 275 13.17 2.42 6.71
N GLU A 276 13.31 1.76 7.86
CA GLU A 276 14.61 1.31 8.39
C GLU A 276 15.31 0.31 7.44
N MET A 277 14.54 -0.57 6.81
CA MET A 277 15.10 -1.50 5.83
C MET A 277 15.57 -0.79 4.55
N ILE A 278 14.85 0.22 4.06
CA ILE A 278 15.30 1.06 2.93
C ILE A 278 16.56 1.83 3.32
N GLU A 279 16.60 2.45 4.49
CA GLU A 279 17.76 3.16 5.00
C GLU A 279 19.02 2.28 5.03
N ARG A 280 18.91 1.12 5.64
CA ARG A 280 20.00 0.16 5.75
C ARG A 280 20.47 -0.36 4.40
N SER A 281 19.51 -0.72 3.54
CA SER A 281 19.79 -1.41 2.29
C SER A 281 20.23 -0.50 1.16
N VAL A 282 19.80 0.78 1.19
CA VAL A 282 20.06 1.76 0.12
C VAL A 282 20.90 2.91 0.66
N LEU A 283 20.37 3.73 1.57
CA LEU A 283 21.01 4.98 1.95
C LEU A 283 22.37 4.74 2.63
N GLN A 284 22.43 3.86 3.61
CA GLN A 284 23.67 3.55 4.35
C GLN A 284 24.61 2.69 3.52
N ARG A 285 24.11 1.62 2.90
CA ARG A 285 24.92 0.67 2.14
C ARG A 285 25.66 1.33 0.97
N TYR A 286 24.98 2.21 0.24
CA TYR A 286 25.54 2.92 -0.92
C TYR A 286 25.97 4.35 -0.60
N ARG A 287 25.90 4.77 0.68
CA ARG A 287 26.35 6.07 1.21
C ARG A 287 25.70 7.25 0.48
N LEU A 288 24.39 7.18 0.22
CA LEU A 288 23.66 8.25 -0.42
C LEU A 288 23.59 9.48 0.50
N ARG A 289 24.09 10.62 0.02
CA ARG A 289 24.07 11.88 0.77
C ARG A 289 22.91 12.78 0.29
N LYS A 290 22.73 12.83 -1.02
CA LYS A 290 21.61 13.55 -1.67
C LYS A 290 21.05 12.65 -2.77
N PHE A 291 19.74 12.55 -2.87
CA PHE A 291 19.09 11.65 -3.81
C PHE A 291 17.71 12.16 -4.25
N HIS A 292 17.29 11.74 -5.44
CA HIS A 292 15.93 11.87 -5.92
C HIS A 292 15.12 10.67 -5.46
N VAL A 293 13.81 10.86 -5.24
CA VAL A 293 12.89 9.77 -4.89
C VAL A 293 11.76 9.72 -5.90
N VAL A 294 11.50 8.52 -6.44
CA VAL A 294 10.38 8.22 -7.32
C VAL A 294 9.60 7.07 -6.71
N ALA A 295 8.32 7.28 -6.43
CA ALA A 295 7.52 6.30 -5.71
C ALA A 295 6.12 6.14 -6.29
N HIS A 296 5.65 4.90 -6.35
CA HIS A 296 4.34 4.54 -6.86
C HIS A 296 3.42 4.04 -5.74
N SER A 297 2.18 4.53 -5.70
CA SER A 297 1.13 4.01 -4.83
C SER A 297 1.57 3.96 -3.35
N LEU A 298 1.50 2.81 -2.69
CA LEU A 298 2.02 2.57 -1.34
C LEU A 298 3.44 3.11 -1.14
N GLY A 299 4.30 2.98 -2.14
CA GLY A 299 5.67 3.51 -2.10
C GLY A 299 5.71 5.01 -1.83
N SER A 300 4.67 5.77 -2.21
CA SER A 300 4.55 7.21 -1.94
C SER A 300 4.48 7.53 -0.44
N VAL A 301 3.87 6.65 0.36
CA VAL A 301 3.84 6.79 1.83
C VAL A 301 5.26 6.66 2.40
N LEU A 302 6.00 5.67 1.91
CA LEU A 302 7.40 5.44 2.32
C LEU A 302 8.31 6.59 1.87
N ALA A 303 8.11 7.09 0.65
CA ALA A 303 8.84 8.24 0.13
C ALA A 303 8.61 9.51 0.96
N LEU A 304 7.37 9.78 1.37
CA LEU A 304 7.04 10.88 2.27
C LEU A 304 7.70 10.71 3.64
N ALA A 305 7.64 9.51 4.23
CA ALA A 305 8.29 9.24 5.50
C ALA A 305 9.83 9.43 5.42
N LEU A 306 10.47 9.01 4.33
CA LEU A 306 11.89 9.25 4.07
C LEU A 306 12.19 10.75 3.88
N ALA A 307 11.35 11.46 3.12
CA ALA A 307 11.53 12.89 2.88
C ALA A 307 11.41 13.71 4.18
N VAL A 308 10.48 13.36 5.04
CA VAL A 308 10.33 13.99 6.37
C VAL A 308 11.55 13.69 7.26
N LYS A 309 12.08 12.48 7.20
CA LYS A 309 13.26 12.09 7.99
C LYS A 309 14.56 12.68 7.48
N TYR A 310 14.68 12.90 6.16
CA TYR A 310 15.88 13.40 5.48
C TYR A 310 15.62 14.62 4.59
N PRO A 311 15.06 15.73 5.13
CA PRO A 311 14.59 16.84 4.32
C PRO A 311 15.72 17.54 3.53
N ALA A 312 16.95 17.54 4.05
CA ALA A 312 18.11 18.14 3.38
C ALA A 312 18.77 17.22 2.34
N ALA A 313 18.42 15.91 2.34
CA ALA A 313 19.00 14.93 1.44
C ALA A 313 18.17 14.72 0.18
N VAL A 314 16.86 14.98 0.24
CA VAL A 314 15.95 14.76 -0.89
C VAL A 314 16.07 15.92 -1.89
N LYS A 315 16.53 15.63 -3.11
CA LYS A 315 16.70 16.59 -4.22
C LYS A 315 15.41 16.83 -4.99
N SER A 316 14.60 15.80 -5.17
CA SER A 316 13.24 15.89 -5.70
C SER A 316 12.38 14.74 -5.18
N LEU A 317 11.09 14.97 -5.09
CA LEU A 317 10.10 13.99 -4.66
C LEU A 317 9.05 13.82 -5.75
N THR A 318 8.99 12.62 -6.35
CA THR A 318 8.02 12.28 -7.37
C THR A 318 7.09 11.19 -6.85
N LEU A 319 5.81 11.51 -6.73
CA LEU A 319 4.76 10.63 -6.21
C LEU A 319 3.79 10.26 -7.33
N LEU A 320 3.57 8.97 -7.55
CA LEU A 320 2.63 8.46 -8.54
C LEU A 320 1.47 7.78 -7.83
N ALA A 321 0.26 8.23 -8.13
CA ALA A 321 -0.96 7.75 -7.50
C ALA A 321 -0.82 7.59 -5.96
N PRO A 322 -0.48 8.66 -5.22
CA PRO A 322 -0.29 8.59 -3.76
C PRO A 322 -1.61 8.30 -3.06
N PRO A 323 -1.66 7.35 -2.08
CA PRO A 323 -2.87 6.99 -1.36
C PRO A 323 -3.18 8.00 -0.23
N TYR A 324 -3.34 9.26 -0.55
CA TYR A 324 -3.67 10.30 0.41
C TYR A 324 -5.17 10.60 0.41
N PHE A 325 -5.83 10.20 1.47
CA PHE A 325 -7.24 10.51 1.72
C PHE A 325 -7.32 11.54 2.86
N PRO A 326 -7.70 12.79 2.59
CA PRO A 326 -7.96 13.76 3.64
C PRO A 326 -9.04 13.21 4.59
N VAL A 327 -8.71 13.12 5.87
CA VAL A 327 -9.63 12.62 6.89
C VAL A 327 -10.36 13.83 7.47
N PRO A 328 -11.71 13.86 7.41
CA PRO A 328 -12.50 14.91 8.07
C PRO A 328 -12.28 14.90 9.57
N GLU A 329 -12.44 16.07 10.23
CA GLU A 329 -12.24 16.20 11.68
C GLU A 329 -13.17 15.25 12.47
N GLU A 330 -14.38 15.03 11.99
CA GLU A 330 -15.38 14.14 12.61
C GLU A 330 -14.93 12.67 12.58
N GLU A 331 -14.11 12.29 11.61
CA GLU A 331 -13.57 10.92 11.43
C GLU A 331 -12.13 10.79 11.97
N ALA A 332 -11.57 11.83 12.58
CA ALA A 332 -10.17 11.83 13.04
C ALA A 332 -9.88 10.69 14.04
N GLY A 333 -10.82 10.36 14.91
CA GLY A 333 -10.72 9.23 15.85
C GLY A 333 -10.79 7.84 15.18
N ALA A 334 -11.19 7.76 13.90
CA ALA A 334 -11.31 6.53 13.13
C ALA A 334 -10.62 6.63 11.75
N ALA A 335 -9.55 7.43 11.68
CA ALA A 335 -8.87 7.78 10.43
C ALA A 335 -8.44 6.54 9.62
N THR A 336 -7.91 5.51 10.28
CA THR A 336 -7.50 4.26 9.65
C THR A 336 -8.66 3.50 9.03
N GLN A 337 -9.80 3.44 9.73
CA GLN A 337 -11.03 2.81 9.23
C GLN A 337 -11.64 3.63 8.09
N TYR A 338 -11.57 4.94 8.17
CA TYR A 338 -12.01 5.84 7.09
C TYR A 338 -11.24 5.54 5.80
N VAL A 339 -9.91 5.46 5.86
CA VAL A 339 -9.09 5.12 4.69
C VAL A 339 -9.35 3.69 4.22
N MET A 340 -9.47 2.73 5.14
CA MET A 340 -9.77 1.33 4.79
C MET A 340 -11.10 1.21 4.00
N ARG A 341 -12.15 1.91 4.42
CA ARG A 341 -13.43 1.91 3.69
C ARG A 341 -13.32 2.54 2.29
N ARG A 342 -12.40 3.47 2.08
CA ARG A 342 -12.17 4.11 0.78
C ARG A 342 -11.30 3.30 -0.15
N VAL A 343 -10.25 2.68 0.36
CA VAL A 343 -9.38 1.78 -0.41
C VAL A 343 -10.09 0.45 -0.73
N ALA A 344 -10.98 -0.01 0.17
CA ALA A 344 -11.67 -1.29 0.06
C ALA A 344 -13.17 -1.13 0.31
N PRO A 345 -13.95 -0.59 -0.63
CA PRO A 345 -15.34 -0.16 -0.42
C PRO A 345 -16.36 -1.30 -0.35
N ARG A 346 -15.96 -2.58 -0.29
CA ARG A 346 -16.83 -3.77 -0.28
C ARG A 346 -17.81 -3.76 -1.47
N ARG A 347 -17.28 -3.56 -2.67
CA ARG A 347 -18.02 -3.58 -3.94
C ARG A 347 -17.48 -4.70 -4.83
N VAL A 348 -18.38 -5.38 -5.52
CA VAL A 348 -18.02 -6.43 -6.49
C VAL A 348 -17.50 -5.82 -7.80
N TRP A 349 -17.97 -4.63 -8.13
CA TRP A 349 -17.55 -3.90 -9.31
C TRP A 349 -17.08 -2.50 -8.95
N PRO A 350 -15.97 -2.02 -9.53
CA PRO A 350 -15.11 -2.70 -10.51
C PRO A 350 -14.29 -3.84 -9.88
N PRO A 351 -13.75 -4.79 -10.68
CA PRO A 351 -13.01 -5.97 -10.17
C PRO A 351 -11.82 -5.64 -9.27
N ILE A 352 -11.16 -4.51 -9.52
CA ILE A 352 -10.03 -4.07 -8.70
C ILE A 352 -10.49 -3.67 -7.29
N ALA A 353 -11.66 -3.04 -7.16
CA ALA A 353 -12.26 -2.73 -5.86
C ALA A 353 -12.67 -4.00 -5.10
N PHE A 354 -13.16 -5.02 -5.81
CA PHE A 354 -13.42 -6.33 -5.24
C PHE A 354 -12.14 -6.97 -4.71
N GLY A 355 -11.06 -6.98 -5.51
CA GLY A 355 -9.75 -7.49 -5.09
C GLY A 355 -9.19 -6.77 -3.87
N ALA A 356 -9.27 -5.44 -3.83
CA ALA A 356 -8.88 -4.63 -2.68
C ALA A 356 -9.72 -4.98 -1.44
N SER A 357 -11.04 -5.16 -1.61
CA SER A 357 -11.93 -5.55 -0.51
C SER A 357 -11.60 -6.94 0.03
N MET A 358 -11.30 -7.90 -0.86
CA MET A 358 -10.84 -9.24 -0.43
C MET A 358 -9.56 -9.15 0.39
N ALA A 359 -8.59 -8.37 -0.06
CA ALA A 359 -7.31 -8.22 0.63
C ALA A 359 -7.42 -7.47 1.97
N CYS A 360 -8.36 -6.51 2.10
CA CYS A 360 -8.51 -5.70 3.30
C CYS A 360 -9.42 -6.32 4.38
N TRP A 361 -10.51 -6.99 3.97
CA TRP A 361 -11.55 -7.40 4.92
C TRP A 361 -11.47 -8.87 5.32
N TYR A 362 -10.85 -9.74 4.51
CA TYR A 362 -10.96 -11.19 4.63
C TYR A 362 -9.58 -11.87 4.73
N GLU A 363 -9.06 -11.97 5.96
CA GLU A 363 -7.74 -12.55 6.23
C GLU A 363 -7.63 -14.00 5.75
N HIS A 364 -8.61 -14.83 6.08
CA HIS A 364 -8.52 -16.26 5.80
C HIS A 364 -8.89 -16.58 4.35
N VAL A 365 -9.83 -15.85 3.78
CA VAL A 365 -10.12 -15.96 2.34
C VAL A 365 -8.91 -15.49 1.54
N SER A 366 -8.31 -14.35 1.88
CA SER A 366 -7.11 -13.87 1.18
C SER A 366 -5.91 -14.79 1.39
N ARG A 367 -5.74 -15.38 2.60
CA ARG A 367 -4.74 -16.42 2.85
C ARG A 367 -4.96 -17.65 1.94
N THR A 368 -6.21 -18.08 1.78
CA THR A 368 -6.55 -19.20 0.88
C THR A 368 -6.20 -18.87 -0.57
N ILE A 369 -6.52 -17.65 -1.02
CA ILE A 369 -6.16 -17.16 -2.36
C ILE A 369 -4.65 -17.16 -2.55
N CYS A 370 -3.89 -16.59 -1.62
CA CYS A 370 -2.42 -16.59 -1.70
C CYS A 370 -1.85 -18.02 -1.75
N LEU A 371 -2.32 -18.93 -0.88
CA LEU A 371 -1.84 -20.32 -0.86
C LEU A 371 -2.20 -21.10 -2.13
N THR A 372 -3.33 -20.81 -2.77
CA THR A 372 -3.75 -21.50 -4.01
C THR A 372 -3.14 -20.89 -5.26
N ILE A 373 -3.07 -19.58 -5.35
CA ILE A 373 -2.56 -18.87 -6.53
C ILE A 373 -1.03 -18.73 -6.45
N CYS A 374 -0.50 -18.12 -5.39
CA CYS A 374 0.92 -17.82 -5.28
C CYS A 374 1.77 -19.08 -5.19
N ARG A 375 1.30 -20.13 -4.48
CA ARG A 375 1.97 -21.43 -4.43
C ARG A 375 2.13 -22.07 -5.81
N HIS A 376 1.19 -21.86 -6.71
CA HIS A 376 1.18 -22.42 -8.06
C HIS A 376 1.35 -21.34 -9.14
N HIS A 377 2.11 -20.29 -8.87
CA HIS A 377 2.19 -19.12 -9.73
C HIS A 377 2.55 -19.43 -11.19
N ARG A 378 3.38 -20.43 -11.47
CA ARG A 378 3.71 -20.84 -12.85
C ARG A 378 2.51 -21.38 -13.62
N THR A 379 1.63 -22.12 -12.95
CA THR A 379 0.39 -22.62 -13.56
C THR A 379 -0.54 -21.46 -13.86
N TRP A 380 -0.70 -20.55 -12.90
CA TRP A 380 -1.52 -19.36 -13.06
C TRP A 380 -0.94 -18.38 -14.08
N ASP A 381 0.38 -18.20 -14.14
CA ASP A 381 1.03 -17.41 -15.20
C ASP A 381 0.67 -17.94 -16.59
N ARG A 382 0.73 -19.26 -16.81
CA ARG A 382 0.31 -19.88 -18.07
C ARG A 382 -1.17 -19.63 -18.36
N LEU A 383 -2.05 -19.79 -17.36
CA LEU A 383 -3.47 -19.58 -17.50
C LEU A 383 -3.79 -18.12 -17.79
N PHE A 384 -3.21 -17.18 -17.06
CA PHE A 384 -3.40 -15.76 -17.30
C PHE A 384 -2.92 -15.34 -18.70
N ARG A 385 -1.79 -15.85 -19.16
CA ARG A 385 -1.33 -15.61 -20.54
C ARG A 385 -2.31 -16.13 -21.56
N LEU A 386 -2.86 -17.32 -21.34
CA LEU A 386 -3.88 -17.90 -22.21
C LEU A 386 -5.14 -17.05 -22.24
N PHE A 387 -5.70 -16.70 -21.08
CA PHE A 387 -6.93 -15.91 -20.98
C PHE A 387 -6.77 -14.49 -21.50
N THR A 388 -5.63 -13.85 -21.23
CA THR A 388 -5.37 -12.47 -21.68
C THR A 388 -4.79 -12.41 -23.09
N ARG A 389 -4.63 -13.57 -23.77
CA ARG A 389 -3.98 -13.67 -25.09
C ARG A 389 -2.61 -12.96 -25.11
N ASN A 390 -1.80 -13.17 -24.08
CA ASN A 390 -0.49 -12.54 -23.86
C ASN A 390 -0.51 -11.01 -23.76
N ARG A 391 -1.65 -10.39 -23.44
CA ARG A 391 -1.74 -8.94 -23.25
C ARG A 391 -1.17 -8.47 -21.90
N MET A 392 -1.23 -9.32 -20.87
CA MET A 392 -0.57 -9.02 -19.59
C MET A 392 0.91 -9.36 -19.67
N ARG A 393 1.74 -8.40 -19.29
CA ARG A 393 3.19 -8.60 -19.24
C ARG A 393 3.55 -9.52 -18.07
N THR A 394 4.41 -10.50 -18.31
CA THR A 394 4.80 -11.55 -17.35
C THR A 394 5.30 -10.98 -16.03
N TYR A 395 6.09 -9.91 -16.08
CA TYR A 395 6.67 -9.31 -14.88
C TYR A 395 5.61 -8.75 -13.91
N LEU A 396 4.46 -8.28 -14.41
CA LEU A 396 3.36 -7.83 -13.54
C LEU A 396 2.75 -9.00 -12.78
N ILE A 397 2.58 -10.15 -13.45
CA ILE A 397 2.03 -11.36 -12.84
C ILE A 397 3.02 -11.91 -11.81
N GLU A 398 4.31 -11.99 -12.14
CA GLU A 398 5.34 -12.44 -11.21
C GLU A 398 5.43 -11.54 -9.98
N ALA A 399 5.46 -10.23 -10.17
CA ALA A 399 5.49 -9.28 -9.06
C ALA A 399 4.28 -9.44 -8.14
N PHE A 400 3.08 -9.60 -8.73
CA PHE A 400 1.84 -9.84 -7.98
C PHE A 400 1.91 -11.13 -7.14
N MET A 401 2.52 -12.20 -7.67
CA MET A 401 2.56 -13.50 -6.98
C MET A 401 3.72 -13.68 -6.02
N CYS A 402 4.71 -12.78 -6.02
CA CYS A 402 5.94 -12.93 -5.25
C CYS A 402 5.88 -12.21 -3.90
N HIS A 403 4.91 -12.59 -3.09
CA HIS A 403 4.74 -12.11 -1.72
C HIS A 403 4.29 -13.27 -0.82
N THR A 404 4.32 -13.09 0.49
CA THR A 404 3.61 -13.95 1.43
C THR A 404 2.31 -13.28 1.86
N HIS A 405 1.30 -14.08 2.21
CA HIS A 405 0.05 -13.55 2.71
C HIS A 405 0.26 -12.61 3.92
N ASN A 406 1.11 -13.04 4.86
CA ASN A 406 1.44 -12.24 6.04
C ASN A 406 2.01 -10.87 5.67
N ALA A 407 2.94 -10.82 4.69
CA ALA A 407 3.51 -9.57 4.23
C ALA A 407 2.47 -8.65 3.60
N ALA A 408 1.62 -9.18 2.71
CA ALA A 408 0.58 -8.41 2.06
C ALA A 408 -0.44 -7.87 3.07
N TRP A 409 -0.94 -8.74 3.95
CA TRP A 409 -1.93 -8.39 4.96
C TRP A 409 -1.45 -7.25 5.87
N HIS A 410 -0.29 -7.43 6.49
CA HIS A 410 0.25 -6.44 7.43
C HIS A 410 0.66 -5.14 6.74
N THR A 411 1.29 -5.21 5.56
CA THR A 411 1.69 -4.01 4.83
C THR A 411 0.50 -3.15 4.44
N LEU A 412 -0.59 -3.78 3.96
CA LEU A 412 -1.81 -3.06 3.60
C LEU A 412 -2.39 -2.30 4.80
N HIS A 413 -2.54 -2.99 5.93
CA HIS A 413 -3.12 -2.40 7.13
C HIS A 413 -2.18 -1.38 7.80
N ASN A 414 -0.90 -1.69 7.96
CA ASN A 414 0.02 -0.84 8.72
C ASN A 414 0.59 0.32 7.91
N ILE A 415 0.64 0.23 6.56
CA ILE A 415 1.15 1.32 5.73
C ILE A 415 0.02 2.10 5.09
N ILE A 416 -0.87 1.46 4.31
CA ILE A 416 -1.91 2.22 3.61
C ILE A 416 -2.94 2.77 4.60
N CYS A 417 -3.51 1.91 5.46
CA CYS A 417 -4.50 2.35 6.43
C CYS A 417 -3.85 3.06 7.63
N GLY A 418 -2.78 2.49 8.19
CA GLY A 418 -2.13 2.99 9.41
C GLY A 418 -1.41 4.33 9.25
N SER A 419 -1.09 4.75 8.02
CA SER A 419 -0.51 6.08 7.77
C SER A 419 -1.56 7.19 7.67
N ALA A 420 -2.85 6.88 7.69
CA ALA A 420 -3.94 7.83 7.48
C ALA A 420 -3.83 9.09 8.36
N SER A 421 -3.55 8.91 9.64
CA SER A 421 -3.37 10.02 10.60
C SER A 421 -2.03 10.77 10.43
N LYS A 422 -1.05 10.18 9.76
CA LYS A 422 0.31 10.73 9.61
C LYS A 422 0.52 11.47 8.28
N MET A 423 -0.20 11.06 7.23
CA MET A 423 0.01 11.59 5.88
C MET A 423 -0.13 13.11 5.78
N GLY A 424 -1.13 13.68 6.44
CA GLY A 424 -1.32 15.13 6.48
C GLY A 424 -0.11 15.85 7.07
N SER A 425 0.38 15.41 8.23
CA SER A 425 1.55 16.00 8.88
C SER A 425 2.85 15.81 8.06
N TYR A 426 2.98 14.72 7.33
CA TYR A 426 4.11 14.53 6.42
C TYR A 426 4.09 15.54 5.28
N LEU A 427 2.92 15.81 4.69
CA LEU A 427 2.76 16.81 3.65
C LEU A 427 3.03 18.23 4.17
N ASP A 428 2.64 18.53 5.42
CA ASP A 428 2.96 19.83 6.07
C ASP A 428 4.48 20.01 6.21
N VAL A 429 5.21 18.97 6.60
CA VAL A 429 6.68 19.00 6.66
C VAL A 429 7.28 19.15 5.26
N VAL A 430 6.71 18.46 4.27
CA VAL A 430 7.14 18.61 2.86
C VAL A 430 6.98 20.04 2.41
N GLU A 431 5.84 20.67 2.65
CA GLU A 431 5.60 22.08 2.28
C GLU A 431 6.53 23.03 3.04
N GLY A 432 6.62 22.88 4.36
CA GLY A 432 7.32 23.86 5.21
C GLY A 432 8.84 23.70 5.30
N LYS A 433 9.37 22.50 5.04
CA LYS A 433 10.80 22.19 5.30
C LYS A 433 11.59 21.71 4.08
N LEU A 434 10.94 21.14 3.05
CA LEU A 434 11.65 20.69 1.87
C LEU A 434 11.75 21.82 0.83
N ALA A 435 12.97 22.14 0.42
CA ALA A 435 13.21 23.10 -0.67
C ALA A 435 13.20 22.42 -2.07
N CYS A 436 12.99 21.10 -2.12
CA CYS A 436 13.06 20.33 -3.36
C CYS A 436 11.80 20.44 -4.22
N GLU A 437 11.92 20.15 -5.51
CA GLU A 437 10.77 20.03 -6.41
C GLU A 437 9.90 18.83 -5.98
N VAL A 438 8.58 19.04 -5.93
CA VAL A 438 7.58 18.01 -5.66
C VAL A 438 6.70 17.86 -6.89
N ALA A 439 6.66 16.65 -7.46
CA ALA A 439 5.81 16.32 -8.59
C ALA A 439 4.87 15.16 -8.24
N VAL A 440 3.61 15.30 -8.63
CA VAL A 440 2.56 14.30 -8.40
C VAL A 440 1.95 13.93 -9.74
N PHE A 441 1.88 12.64 -10.04
CA PHE A 441 1.27 12.10 -11.24
C PHE A 441 0.11 11.18 -10.88
N HIS A 442 -1.02 11.28 -11.60
CA HIS A 442 -2.18 10.44 -11.36
C HIS A 442 -2.93 10.12 -12.65
N GLY A 443 -3.48 8.92 -12.75
CA GLY A 443 -4.40 8.56 -13.82
C GLY A 443 -5.82 8.99 -13.48
N ARG A 444 -6.54 9.62 -14.43
CA ARG A 444 -7.93 10.06 -14.18
C ARG A 444 -8.88 8.89 -13.94
N ASP A 445 -8.61 7.75 -14.60
CA ASP A 445 -9.45 6.55 -14.55
C ASP A 445 -8.91 5.52 -13.55
N ASP A 446 -8.17 5.97 -12.53
CA ASP A 446 -7.71 5.11 -11.46
C ASP A 446 -8.88 4.67 -10.57
N GLU A 447 -9.27 3.40 -10.73
CA GLU A 447 -10.38 2.79 -9.98
C GLU A 447 -9.98 2.32 -8.57
N LEU A 448 -8.66 2.27 -8.27
CA LEU A 448 -8.16 1.86 -6.97
C LEU A 448 -7.96 3.06 -6.04
N LEU A 449 -7.29 4.08 -6.53
CA LEU A 449 -7.04 5.33 -5.81
C LEU A 449 -7.60 6.48 -6.64
N PRO A 450 -8.68 7.13 -6.20
CA PRO A 450 -9.31 8.18 -6.97
C PRO A 450 -8.38 9.39 -7.16
N VAL A 451 -8.51 10.11 -8.27
CA VAL A 451 -7.67 11.26 -8.64
C VAL A 451 -7.69 12.37 -7.57
N GLU A 452 -8.74 12.44 -6.79
CA GLU A 452 -8.89 13.34 -5.63
C GLU A 452 -7.76 13.18 -4.62
N CYS A 453 -7.15 12.00 -4.52
CA CYS A 453 -5.97 11.78 -3.68
C CYS A 453 -4.79 12.66 -4.11
N ALA A 454 -4.52 12.76 -5.42
CA ALA A 454 -3.45 13.61 -5.93
C ALA A 454 -3.80 15.10 -5.84
N LEU A 455 -5.05 15.46 -6.11
CA LEU A 455 -5.53 16.84 -5.97
C LEU A 455 -5.45 17.30 -4.51
N ALA A 456 -5.75 16.42 -3.56
CA ALA A 456 -5.60 16.70 -2.14
C ALA A 456 -4.13 16.89 -1.72
N VAL A 457 -3.19 16.15 -2.32
CA VAL A 457 -1.75 16.42 -2.11
C VAL A 457 -1.39 17.81 -2.64
N GLY A 458 -1.86 18.19 -3.84
CA GLY A 458 -1.64 19.51 -4.40
C GLY A 458 -2.25 20.64 -3.57
N ALA A 459 -3.43 20.43 -2.99
CA ALA A 459 -4.06 21.38 -2.09
C ALA A 459 -3.26 21.58 -0.79
N ARG A 460 -2.63 20.51 -0.27
CA ARG A 460 -1.81 20.56 0.95
C ARG A 460 -0.38 21.06 0.72
N VAL A 461 0.14 20.82 -0.50
CA VAL A 461 1.48 21.28 -0.94
C VAL A 461 1.31 22.10 -2.21
N PRO A 462 0.93 23.40 -2.12
CA PRO A 462 0.58 24.24 -3.29
C PRO A 462 1.70 24.37 -4.32
N ARG A 463 2.95 24.25 -3.92
CA ARG A 463 4.11 24.26 -4.84
C ARG A 463 4.33 22.93 -5.59
N ALA A 464 3.58 21.87 -5.22
CA ALA A 464 3.66 20.61 -5.93
C ALA A 464 3.04 20.72 -7.33
N ARG A 465 3.74 20.22 -8.33
CA ARG A 465 3.22 20.12 -9.69
C ARG A 465 2.37 18.85 -9.80
N VAL A 466 1.06 18.99 -9.88
CA VAL A 466 0.13 17.88 -10.06
C VAL A 466 -0.19 17.73 -11.56
N THR A 467 0.07 16.55 -12.09
CA THR A 467 -0.22 16.17 -13.48
C THR A 467 -1.19 15.00 -13.50
N VAL A 468 -2.36 15.21 -14.12
CA VAL A 468 -3.38 14.17 -14.27
C VAL A 468 -3.40 13.73 -15.74
N TYR A 469 -3.23 12.43 -15.98
CA TYR A 469 -3.26 11.83 -17.31
C TYR A 469 -4.65 11.29 -17.60
N ASP A 470 -5.32 11.82 -18.64
CA ASP A 470 -6.60 11.32 -19.11
C ASP A 470 -6.49 9.91 -19.69
N ARG A 471 -7.51 9.10 -19.48
CA ARG A 471 -7.58 7.71 -19.95
C ARG A 471 -6.44 6.82 -19.45
N LYS A 472 -5.93 7.10 -18.26
CA LYS A 472 -4.92 6.30 -17.57
C LYS A 472 -5.45 5.86 -16.21
N ASP A 473 -5.15 4.62 -15.87
CA ASP A 473 -5.46 4.00 -14.59
C ASP A 473 -4.22 3.91 -13.68
N HIS A 474 -4.33 3.18 -12.58
CA HIS A 474 -3.28 3.01 -11.57
C HIS A 474 -1.95 2.48 -12.11
N ILE A 475 -1.96 1.71 -13.19
CA ILE A 475 -0.79 1.07 -13.80
C ILE A 475 -0.38 1.76 -15.10
N THR A 476 -1.37 2.14 -15.91
CA THR A 476 -1.14 2.72 -17.22
C THR A 476 -0.65 4.17 -17.20
N ILE A 477 -0.58 4.79 -16.01
CA ILE A 477 0.17 6.05 -15.83
C ILE A 477 1.65 5.90 -16.17
N ILE A 478 2.18 4.67 -16.18
CA ILE A 478 3.53 4.34 -16.61
C ILE A 478 3.51 3.38 -17.79
N VAL A 479 2.83 2.23 -17.62
CA VAL A 479 2.80 1.17 -18.63
C VAL A 479 2.09 1.65 -19.89
N GLY A 480 2.82 1.60 -21.02
CA GLY A 480 2.35 2.07 -22.31
C GLY A 480 2.65 3.56 -22.59
N GLN A 481 3.33 4.25 -21.68
CA GLN A 481 3.87 5.61 -21.90
C GLN A 481 5.25 5.82 -21.26
N GLU A 482 6.04 4.75 -21.19
CA GLU A 482 7.31 4.69 -20.48
C GLU A 482 8.29 5.81 -20.92
N LYS A 483 8.35 6.10 -22.23
CA LYS A 483 9.22 7.17 -22.79
C LYS A 483 8.80 8.57 -22.34
N LEU A 484 7.48 8.83 -22.35
CA LEU A 484 6.95 10.12 -21.90
C LEU A 484 7.27 10.30 -20.42
N PHE A 485 7.00 9.29 -19.62
CA PHE A 485 7.22 9.36 -18.18
C PHE A 485 8.73 9.46 -17.83
N ALA A 486 9.61 8.74 -18.53
CA ALA A 486 11.04 8.87 -18.37
C ALA A 486 11.52 10.30 -18.67
N SER A 487 11.02 10.92 -19.75
CA SER A 487 11.38 12.31 -20.11
C SER A 487 10.92 13.32 -19.06
N GLU A 488 9.75 13.11 -18.42
CA GLU A 488 9.27 13.95 -17.33
C GLU A 488 10.17 13.84 -16.09
N LEU A 489 10.60 12.63 -15.73
CA LEU A 489 11.54 12.42 -14.63
C LEU A 489 12.88 13.11 -14.89
N GLU A 490 13.42 12.95 -16.08
CA GLU A 490 14.67 13.62 -16.49
C GLU A 490 14.57 15.15 -16.42
N ALA A 491 13.42 15.70 -16.82
CA ALA A 491 13.17 17.13 -16.72
C ALA A 491 13.10 17.61 -15.25
N ILE A 492 12.47 16.85 -14.37
CA ILE A 492 12.42 17.14 -12.93
C ILE A 492 13.83 17.14 -12.34
N TRP A 493 14.61 16.10 -12.60
CA TRP A 493 15.96 15.98 -12.04
C TRP A 493 16.90 17.08 -12.55
N ARG A 494 16.81 17.46 -13.82
CA ARG A 494 17.59 18.59 -14.39
C ARG A 494 17.26 19.92 -13.72
N ARG A 495 15.97 20.23 -13.52
CA ARG A 495 15.55 21.46 -12.83
C ARG A 495 16.05 21.49 -11.39
N SER A 496 15.88 20.37 -10.66
CA SER A 496 16.32 20.26 -9.26
C SER A 496 17.84 20.46 -9.12
N SER A 497 18.63 19.99 -10.08
CA SER A 497 20.09 20.18 -10.08
C SER A 497 20.48 21.61 -10.41
N ALA A 498 19.81 22.28 -11.34
CA ALA A 498 20.06 23.67 -11.70
C ALA A 498 19.77 24.63 -10.53
N THR A 499 18.67 24.39 -9.83
CA THR A 499 18.29 25.19 -8.64
C THR A 499 19.32 25.08 -7.52
N ALA A 500 19.85 23.87 -7.28
CA ALA A 500 20.87 23.64 -6.26
C ALA A 500 22.18 24.39 -6.57
N THR A 501 22.59 24.46 -7.86
CA THR A 501 23.77 25.18 -8.30
C THR A 501 23.59 26.68 -8.16
N ALA A 502 22.43 27.22 -8.55
CA ALA A 502 22.13 28.66 -8.42
C ALA A 502 22.14 29.14 -6.96
N THR A 503 21.61 28.32 -6.04
CA THR A 503 21.62 28.65 -4.59
C THR A 503 23.05 28.62 -4.03
N ALA A 504 23.90 27.70 -4.47
CA ALA A 504 25.29 27.62 -4.04
C ALA A 504 26.12 28.84 -4.51
N THR A 505 25.84 29.32 -5.73
CA THR A 505 26.54 30.50 -6.31
C THR A 505 26.08 31.82 -5.67
N ALA A 506 24.87 31.90 -5.13
CA ALA A 506 24.35 33.11 -4.47
C ALA A 506 24.83 33.31 -3.02
N ILE A 507 25.50 32.33 -2.44
CA ILE A 507 26.03 32.33 -1.06
C ILE A 507 27.52 32.69 -1.03
N HIS A 508 28.18 32.69 -2.19
CA HIS A 508 29.56 33.16 -2.39
C HIS A 508 29.57 34.55 -3.02
#